data_31f128c86350c4174797bb98d9e98f46
#
_entry.id   31f128c86350c4174797bb98d9e98f46
#
_cell.length_a   1.000
_cell.length_b   1.000
_cell.length_c   1.000
_cell.angle_alpha   90.00
_cell.angle_beta   90.00
_cell.angle_gamma   90.00
#
_symmetry.space_group_name_H-M   'P 1'
#
loop_
_entity.id
_entity.type
_entity.pdbx_description
1 polymer ?
#
loop_
_entity_poly.entity_id
_entity_poly.type
_entity_poly.pdbx_seq_one_letter_code
_entity_poly.pdbx_strand_id
1 'polypeptide(L)'
;VYGERKEVNKLCIMSGRLAKTDDEITLDRVFAKNNDYKVGDNIKIGDKDYKITGFVAMPDYSCLFEDNADMMFDSVNFGVASMTDSGIKKLKKSKLNYCYAMRYNKKPKSDKEQKNMSDDFLKSLAKKAAVTSYIPRCENKAINFTGDDMGGDKAMFILFDYIVIAILAFVFAITTSNTIVKEAGVIGTLRASGYTRGEIIRHYMINPVTVTLISAIIGNVVGYTVMVKYMASMYYNSYSLPTYNTLWNAEAFIDTTVIPVILMFIINYFVLASKLRISPLKFLRRELSKKTRRKAVRLNTKIPFMHRFRLRVVFQNISNYITLFAGILFAAVIVIFSLMFGPLIDDYSKLVGKSIIADYQYILKAPADTKVPG
;
A
#
# COMPACT_ATOMS: atom_id res chain seq x y z
N VAL A 1 -1.54 31.50 7.55
CA VAL A 1 -1.80 32.16 6.24
C VAL A 1 -0.47 32.59 5.65
N TYR A 2 -0.28 32.38 4.34
CA TYR A 2 0.95 32.68 3.59
C TYR A 2 0.67 33.73 2.51
N GLY A 3 1.71 34.46 2.13
CA GLY A 3 1.68 35.37 0.97
C GLY A 3 1.80 34.62 -0.35
N GLU A 4 1.90 35.37 -1.45
CA GLU A 4 2.06 34.80 -2.78
C GLU A 4 3.35 34.01 -2.92
N ARG A 5 3.29 32.84 -3.56
CA ARG A 5 4.42 31.96 -3.82
C ARG A 5 4.69 31.84 -5.32
N LYS A 6 5.69 32.59 -5.80
CA LYS A 6 5.97 32.72 -7.24
C LYS A 6 7.01 31.73 -7.76
N GLU A 7 8.03 31.43 -6.96
CA GLU A 7 9.18 30.62 -7.39
C GLU A 7 9.28 29.27 -6.72
N VAL A 8 9.05 29.20 -5.40
CA VAL A 8 9.18 27.99 -4.58
C VAL A 8 7.82 27.62 -3.99
N ASN A 9 7.55 26.32 -3.87
CA ASN A 9 6.31 25.79 -3.30
C ASN A 9 5.05 26.41 -3.91
N LYS A 10 5.00 26.47 -5.24
CA LYS A 10 3.86 27.04 -5.97
C LYS A 10 2.57 26.32 -5.61
N LEU A 11 1.51 27.07 -5.45
CA LEU A 11 0.19 26.55 -5.12
C LEU A 11 -0.40 25.81 -6.30
N CYS A 12 -0.97 24.63 -6.05
CA CYS A 12 -1.78 23.91 -7.02
C CYS A 12 -3.25 24.28 -6.81
N ILE A 13 -3.86 24.96 -7.79
CA ILE A 13 -5.27 25.33 -7.73
C ILE A 13 -6.11 24.09 -7.97
N MET A 14 -6.95 23.74 -7.00
CA MET A 14 -7.85 22.59 -7.06
C MET A 14 -9.27 22.99 -7.48
N SER A 15 -9.70 24.20 -7.07
CA SER A 15 -11.01 24.76 -7.41
C SER A 15 -10.97 26.29 -7.29
N GLY A 16 -11.74 26.99 -8.10
CA GLY A 16 -11.80 28.44 -8.07
C GLY A 16 -10.55 29.11 -8.63
N ARG A 17 -10.06 30.14 -7.96
CA ARG A 17 -8.89 30.94 -8.35
C ARG A 17 -8.10 31.42 -7.13
N LEU A 18 -6.87 31.86 -7.33
CA LEU A 18 -6.08 32.52 -6.29
C LEU A 18 -6.70 33.90 -5.93
N ALA A 19 -6.43 34.35 -4.71
CA ALA A 19 -6.78 35.69 -4.22
C ALA A 19 -6.14 36.76 -5.10
N LYS A 20 -6.92 37.78 -5.47
CA LYS A 20 -6.46 38.92 -6.27
C LYS A 20 -6.55 40.25 -5.48
N THR A 21 -7.40 40.28 -4.48
CA THR A 21 -7.59 41.45 -3.61
C THR A 21 -7.21 41.11 -2.17
N ASP A 22 -7.02 42.15 -1.35
CA ASP A 22 -6.57 41.98 0.03
C ASP A 22 -7.65 41.42 0.98
N ASP A 23 -8.90 41.36 0.52
CA ASP A 23 -10.05 40.82 1.24
C ASP A 23 -10.40 39.40 0.76
N GLU A 24 -9.59 38.86 -0.15
CA GLU A 24 -9.75 37.50 -0.68
C GLU A 24 -8.71 36.55 -0.09
N ILE A 25 -9.10 35.28 0.02
CA ILE A 25 -8.24 34.20 0.53
C ILE A 25 -8.48 32.92 -0.25
N THR A 26 -7.44 32.13 -0.38
CA THR A 26 -7.54 30.72 -0.83
C THR A 26 -7.21 29.79 0.32
N LEU A 27 -8.02 28.78 0.51
CA LEU A 27 -7.86 27.79 1.58
C LEU A 27 -7.25 26.50 1.09
N ASP A 28 -6.63 25.78 1.99
CA ASP A 28 -6.29 24.38 1.74
C ASP A 28 -7.56 23.56 1.46
N ARG A 29 -7.46 22.65 0.50
CA ARG A 29 -8.59 21.84 0.03
C ARG A 29 -9.17 20.93 1.11
N VAL A 30 -8.31 20.27 1.90
CA VAL A 30 -8.77 19.28 2.90
C VAL A 30 -9.39 19.99 4.09
N PHE A 31 -8.75 21.06 4.56
CA PHE A 31 -9.32 21.91 5.60
C PHE A 31 -10.69 22.48 5.20
N ALA A 32 -10.80 23.00 3.98
CA ALA A 32 -12.05 23.54 3.47
C ALA A 32 -13.14 22.46 3.41
N LYS A 33 -12.81 21.27 2.95
CA LYS A 33 -13.75 20.14 2.87
C LYS A 33 -14.23 19.71 4.26
N ASN A 34 -13.32 19.58 5.22
CA ASN A 34 -13.64 19.10 6.57
C ASN A 34 -14.47 20.10 7.37
N ASN A 35 -14.45 21.36 6.98
CA ASN A 35 -15.23 22.45 7.58
C ASN A 35 -16.41 22.93 6.70
N ASP A 36 -16.75 22.17 5.66
CA ASP A 36 -17.88 22.43 4.75
C ASP A 36 -17.83 23.79 4.04
N TYR A 37 -16.66 24.43 3.91
CA TYR A 37 -16.50 25.69 3.17
C TYR A 37 -16.66 25.49 1.67
N LYS A 38 -17.30 26.48 1.04
CA LYS A 38 -17.48 26.57 -0.41
C LYS A 38 -16.79 27.82 -0.96
N VAL A 39 -16.42 27.75 -2.24
CA VAL A 39 -15.92 28.96 -2.93
C VAL A 39 -17.03 30.02 -2.97
N GLY A 40 -16.72 31.20 -2.46
CA GLY A 40 -17.65 32.31 -2.29
C GLY A 40 -18.06 32.60 -0.85
N ASP A 41 -17.86 31.64 0.07
CA ASP A 41 -18.11 31.82 1.50
C ASP A 41 -17.08 32.78 2.13
N ASN A 42 -17.38 33.22 3.35
CA ASN A 42 -16.48 34.04 4.13
C ASN A 42 -15.87 33.22 5.28
N ILE A 43 -14.60 33.47 5.55
CA ILE A 43 -13.90 32.90 6.72
C ILE A 43 -13.34 34.05 7.58
N LYS A 44 -13.53 33.94 8.89
CA LYS A 44 -13.03 34.93 9.84
C LYS A 44 -11.58 34.59 10.24
N ILE A 45 -10.66 35.54 10.01
CA ILE A 45 -9.27 35.41 10.46
C ILE A 45 -8.92 36.61 11.33
N GLY A 46 -8.72 36.35 12.61
CA GLY A 46 -8.61 37.42 13.62
C GLY A 46 -9.93 38.18 13.75
N ASP A 47 -9.90 39.48 13.49
CA ASP A 47 -11.06 40.37 13.64
C ASP A 47 -11.74 40.68 12.29
N LYS A 48 -11.31 40.05 11.17
CA LYS A 48 -11.79 40.42 9.82
C LYS A 48 -12.27 39.18 9.07
N ASP A 49 -13.32 39.38 8.26
CA ASP A 49 -13.84 38.38 7.33
C ASP A 49 -13.15 38.51 5.97
N TYR A 50 -12.80 37.35 5.39
CA TYR A 50 -12.18 37.22 4.08
C TYR A 50 -13.01 36.31 3.19
N LYS A 51 -13.16 36.70 1.92
CA LYS A 51 -13.90 35.92 0.94
C LYS A 51 -13.04 34.79 0.37
N ILE A 52 -13.54 33.58 0.44
CA ILE A 52 -12.88 32.38 -0.12
C ILE A 52 -13.05 32.41 -1.64
N THR A 53 -11.95 32.49 -2.39
CA THR A 53 -11.96 32.51 -3.86
C THR A 53 -11.55 31.25 -4.52
N GLY A 54 -10.94 30.33 -3.77
CA GLY A 54 -10.53 29.02 -4.31
C GLY A 54 -9.94 28.11 -3.26
N PHE A 55 -9.77 26.88 -3.66
CA PHE A 55 -9.11 25.84 -2.87
C PHE A 55 -7.80 25.43 -3.54
N VAL A 56 -6.77 25.24 -2.72
CA VAL A 56 -5.40 24.94 -3.17
C VAL A 56 -4.84 23.74 -2.41
N ALA A 57 -3.87 23.08 -3.03
CA ALA A 57 -2.96 22.16 -2.36
C ALA A 57 -1.58 22.81 -2.31
N MET A 58 -0.94 22.78 -1.14
CA MET A 58 0.40 23.34 -0.91
C MET A 58 1.44 22.22 -0.85
N PRO A 59 2.52 22.26 -1.66
CA PRO A 59 3.52 21.18 -1.71
C PRO A 59 4.26 20.92 -0.39
N ASP A 60 4.34 21.93 0.46
CA ASP A 60 4.97 21.87 1.77
C ASP A 60 4.00 21.55 2.92
N TYR A 61 2.73 21.32 2.59
CA TYR A 61 1.64 20.91 3.49
C TYR A 61 0.78 19.82 2.84
N SER A 62 1.43 18.77 2.32
CA SER A 62 0.70 17.61 1.84
C SER A 62 -0.10 16.93 2.97
N CYS A 63 0.39 17.10 4.20
CA CYS A 63 -0.27 16.69 5.43
C CYS A 63 -0.34 17.89 6.38
N LEU A 64 -1.52 18.17 6.96
CA LEU A 64 -1.77 19.39 7.74
C LEU A 64 -1.32 19.24 9.19
N PHE A 65 0.00 19.24 9.42
CA PHE A 65 0.61 19.36 10.73
C PHE A 65 0.73 20.83 11.13
N GLU A 66 0.24 21.20 12.30
CA GLU A 66 0.43 22.55 12.85
C GLU A 66 1.88 22.74 13.32
N ASP A 67 2.39 21.79 14.10
CA ASP A 67 3.78 21.75 14.54
C ASP A 67 4.44 20.42 14.10
N ASN A 68 5.74 20.48 13.82
CA ASN A 68 6.51 19.29 13.47
C ASN A 68 6.68 18.30 14.65
N ALA A 69 6.47 18.78 15.89
CA ALA A 69 6.47 17.94 17.09
C ALA A 69 5.17 17.15 17.28
N ASP A 70 4.09 17.52 16.61
CA ASP A 70 2.79 16.85 16.75
C ASP A 70 2.90 15.38 16.37
N MET A 71 2.18 14.53 17.10
CA MET A 71 2.14 13.09 16.82
C MET A 71 1.23 12.77 15.63
N MET A 72 0.19 13.56 15.41
CA MET A 72 -0.81 13.38 14.35
C MET A 72 -1.19 14.72 13.75
N PHE A 73 -1.54 14.72 12.47
CA PHE A 73 -2.06 15.90 11.80
C PHE A 73 -3.54 16.14 12.15
N ASP A 74 -3.94 17.40 12.13
CA ASP A 74 -5.33 17.80 12.40
C ASP A 74 -5.85 18.69 11.27
N SER A 75 -6.47 18.08 10.28
CA SER A 75 -7.05 18.77 9.13
C SER A 75 -8.44 19.39 9.38
N VAL A 76 -8.97 19.26 10.59
CA VAL A 76 -10.24 19.89 11.01
C VAL A 76 -9.96 21.24 11.66
N ASN A 77 -9.05 21.26 12.65
CA ASN A 77 -8.76 22.47 13.43
C ASN A 77 -7.60 23.31 12.84
N PHE A 78 -6.67 22.65 12.14
CA PHE A 78 -5.54 23.31 11.49
C PHE A 78 -5.69 23.31 9.97
N GLY A 79 -5.55 24.49 9.38
CA GLY A 79 -5.56 24.68 7.93
C GLY A 79 -4.57 25.76 7.48
N VAL A 80 -4.08 25.61 6.28
CA VAL A 80 -3.22 26.59 5.61
C VAL A 80 -3.99 27.35 4.55
N ALA A 81 -3.62 28.60 4.37
CA ALA A 81 -4.29 29.51 3.44
C ALA A 81 -3.29 30.44 2.77
N SER A 82 -3.65 31.00 1.63
CA SER A 82 -2.85 31.99 0.93
C SER A 82 -3.68 33.24 0.57
N MET A 83 -3.05 34.38 0.66
CA MET A 83 -3.62 35.67 0.26
C MET A 83 -2.55 36.51 -0.45
N THR A 84 -2.94 37.71 -0.92
CA THR A 84 -1.99 38.64 -1.53
C THR A 84 -0.95 39.14 -0.52
N ASP A 85 0.25 39.47 -0.99
CA ASP A 85 1.32 40.03 -0.13
C ASP A 85 0.88 41.36 0.56
N SER A 86 0.04 42.14 -0.09
CA SER A 86 -0.56 43.35 0.48
C SER A 86 -1.57 43.00 1.58
N GLY A 87 -2.36 41.93 1.40
CA GLY A 87 -3.28 41.43 2.41
C GLY A 87 -2.56 40.95 3.66
N ILE A 88 -1.46 40.21 3.53
CA ILE A 88 -0.60 39.77 4.64
C ILE A 88 -0.08 40.96 5.46
N LYS A 89 0.36 42.04 4.79
CA LYS A 89 0.88 43.24 5.47
C LYS A 89 -0.16 43.96 6.32
N LYS A 90 -1.46 43.76 6.00
CA LYS A 90 -2.59 44.34 6.79
C LYS A 90 -2.95 43.50 8.01
N LEU A 91 -2.47 42.24 8.11
CA LEU A 91 -2.64 41.47 9.33
C LEU A 91 -1.84 42.05 10.49
N LYS A 92 -2.30 41.80 11.74
CA LYS A 92 -1.61 42.31 12.94
C LYS A 92 -0.17 41.84 12.99
N LYS A 93 0.80 42.73 12.99
CA LYS A 93 2.25 42.46 12.97
C LYS A 93 2.71 41.55 14.13
N SER A 94 2.02 41.59 15.28
CA SER A 94 2.33 40.78 16.46
C SER A 94 2.16 39.27 16.26
N LYS A 95 1.56 38.83 15.14
CA LYS A 95 1.31 37.44 14.81
C LYS A 95 2.04 36.99 13.52
N LEU A 96 2.97 37.79 12.99
CA LEU A 96 3.73 37.45 11.80
C LEU A 96 4.98 36.67 12.18
N ASN A 97 5.08 35.47 11.65
CA ASN A 97 6.29 34.65 11.71
C ASN A 97 6.99 34.68 10.34
N TYR A 98 8.29 34.95 10.34
CA TYR A 98 9.09 34.95 9.12
C TYR A 98 9.69 33.56 8.90
N CYS A 99 9.22 32.90 7.85
CA CYS A 99 9.71 31.59 7.45
C CYS A 99 10.59 31.71 6.22
N TYR A 100 11.78 31.16 6.27
CA TYR A 100 12.74 31.14 5.18
C TYR A 100 12.91 29.72 4.68
N ALA A 101 12.69 29.50 3.37
CA ALA A 101 13.01 28.24 2.73
C ALA A 101 14.37 28.36 2.02
N MET A 102 15.25 27.37 2.21
CA MET A 102 16.51 27.34 1.50
C MET A 102 16.66 26.05 0.70
N ARG A 103 17.47 26.12 -0.35
CA ARG A 103 17.84 24.99 -1.17
C ARG A 103 19.33 24.87 -1.24
N TYR A 104 19.86 23.65 -1.05
CA TYR A 104 21.30 23.39 -1.24
C TYR A 104 21.67 23.49 -2.73
N ASN A 105 22.81 24.08 -3.03
CA ASN A 105 23.35 24.11 -4.39
C ASN A 105 23.64 22.69 -4.92
N LYS A 106 24.12 21.81 -4.04
CA LYS A 106 24.34 20.40 -4.34
C LYS A 106 23.29 19.55 -3.62
N LYS A 107 22.50 18.80 -4.40
CA LYS A 107 21.49 17.91 -3.83
C LYS A 107 22.16 16.81 -3.01
N PRO A 108 21.78 16.62 -1.72
CA PRO A 108 22.27 15.50 -0.93
C PRO A 108 21.83 14.16 -1.54
N LYS A 109 22.69 13.15 -1.43
CA LYS A 109 22.46 11.81 -2.02
C LYS A 109 21.64 10.88 -1.12
N SER A 110 21.58 11.20 0.18
CA SER A 110 20.85 10.41 1.18
C SER A 110 20.34 11.32 2.29
N ASP A 111 19.36 10.83 3.07
CA ASP A 111 18.81 11.54 4.23
C ASP A 111 19.88 11.78 5.30
N LYS A 112 20.82 10.83 5.48
CA LYS A 112 21.95 10.99 6.39
C LYS A 112 22.88 12.15 5.96
N GLU A 113 23.20 12.24 4.68
CA GLU A 113 23.99 13.37 4.13
C GLU A 113 23.22 14.68 4.30
N GLN A 114 21.91 14.67 4.00
CA GLN A 114 21.04 15.83 4.19
C GLN A 114 21.03 16.29 5.64
N LYS A 115 20.90 15.38 6.59
CA LYS A 115 20.92 15.69 8.01
C LYS A 115 22.24 16.31 8.44
N ASN A 116 23.37 15.73 8.05
CA ASN A 116 24.69 16.28 8.38
C ASN A 116 24.87 17.69 7.80
N MET A 117 24.52 17.91 6.52
CA MET A 117 24.58 19.24 5.90
C MET A 117 23.67 20.24 6.60
N SER A 118 22.52 19.78 7.08
CA SER A 118 21.54 20.56 7.81
C SER A 118 22.07 20.99 9.17
N ASP A 119 22.69 20.08 9.93
CA ASP A 119 23.28 20.35 11.22
C ASP A 119 24.44 21.33 11.13
N ASP A 120 25.29 21.19 10.11
CA ASP A 120 26.40 22.12 9.88
C ASP A 120 25.91 23.51 9.49
N PHE A 121 24.87 23.57 8.67
CA PHE A 121 24.23 24.84 8.33
C PHE A 121 23.59 25.49 9.55
N LEU A 122 22.85 24.74 10.37
CA LEU A 122 22.23 25.24 11.61
C LEU A 122 23.28 25.82 12.56
N LYS A 123 24.40 25.10 12.77
CA LYS A 123 25.54 25.60 13.59
C LYS A 123 26.10 26.91 13.05
N SER A 124 26.21 27.02 11.73
CA SER A 124 26.69 28.24 11.08
C SER A 124 25.70 29.40 11.21
N LEU A 125 24.39 29.11 11.06
CA LEU A 125 23.32 30.09 11.15
C LEU A 125 23.16 30.61 12.59
N ALA A 126 23.21 29.72 13.58
CA ALA A 126 23.08 30.05 15.00
C ALA A 126 24.16 31.01 15.52
N LYS A 127 25.34 31.05 14.85
CA LYS A 127 26.40 32.04 15.14
C LYS A 127 26.06 33.44 14.66
N LYS A 128 25.10 33.59 13.72
CA LYS A 128 24.83 34.85 13.03
C LYS A 128 23.42 35.39 13.35
N ALA A 129 22.50 34.54 13.70
CA ALA A 129 21.11 34.89 13.94
C ALA A 129 20.48 34.01 15.03
N ALA A 130 19.51 34.57 15.77
CA ALA A 130 18.67 33.78 16.66
C ALA A 130 17.70 32.94 15.82
N VAL A 131 17.80 31.62 15.88
CA VAL A 131 16.97 30.67 15.16
C VAL A 131 15.92 30.15 16.13
N THR A 132 14.66 30.43 15.88
CA THR A 132 13.54 29.97 16.74
C THR A 132 13.16 28.52 16.39
N SER A 133 13.13 28.18 15.10
CA SER A 133 12.82 26.85 14.63
C SER A 133 13.58 26.56 13.34
N TYR A 134 14.07 25.34 13.19
CA TYR A 134 14.76 24.88 12.01
C TYR A 134 14.36 23.43 11.73
N ILE A 135 13.76 23.21 10.57
CA ILE A 135 13.22 21.89 10.20
C ILE A 135 13.89 21.44 8.89
N PRO A 136 14.79 20.44 8.94
CA PRO A 136 15.32 19.79 7.73
C PRO A 136 14.19 19.14 6.93
N ARG A 137 14.30 19.14 5.60
CA ARG A 137 13.27 18.53 4.76
C ARG A 137 13.03 17.04 5.12
N CYS A 138 14.06 16.27 5.41
CA CYS A 138 13.95 14.85 5.78
C CYS A 138 13.21 14.63 7.13
N GLU A 139 13.09 15.65 7.95
CA GLU A 139 12.38 15.61 9.23
C GLU A 139 11.05 16.37 9.21
N ASN A 140 10.70 17.00 8.08
CA ASN A 140 9.46 17.77 7.97
C ASN A 140 8.27 16.84 7.74
N LYS A 141 7.48 16.62 8.77
CA LYS A 141 6.29 15.75 8.73
C LYS A 141 5.23 16.23 7.75
N ALA A 142 5.01 17.54 7.64
CA ALA A 142 4.02 18.09 6.71
C ALA A 142 4.33 17.76 5.24
N ILE A 143 5.61 17.48 4.91
CA ILE A 143 6.04 17.08 3.57
C ILE A 143 6.13 15.56 3.43
N ASN A 144 6.71 14.87 4.44
CA ASN A 144 7.15 13.47 4.28
C ASN A 144 6.09 12.45 4.72
N PHE A 145 5.25 12.79 5.69
CA PHE A 145 4.28 11.85 6.29
C PHE A 145 3.41 11.13 5.25
N THR A 146 2.89 11.87 4.28
CA THR A 146 2.08 11.29 3.20
C THR A 146 2.87 10.29 2.35
N GLY A 147 4.15 10.59 2.06
CA GLY A 147 5.01 9.69 1.30
C GLY A 147 5.37 8.43 2.08
N ASP A 148 5.61 8.55 3.37
CA ASP A 148 5.95 7.44 4.26
C ASP A 148 4.74 6.52 4.45
N ASP A 149 3.54 7.08 4.63
CA ASP A 149 2.29 6.34 4.74
C ASP A 149 1.99 5.56 3.45
N MET A 150 2.03 6.22 2.29
CA MET A 150 1.88 5.58 0.98
C MET A 150 2.96 4.52 0.73
N GLY A 151 4.18 4.73 1.22
CA GLY A 151 5.29 3.79 1.14
C GLY A 151 5.03 2.54 1.97
N GLY A 152 4.48 2.68 3.17
CA GLY A 152 4.04 1.60 4.03
C GLY A 152 2.94 0.75 3.39
N ASP A 153 1.92 1.42 2.86
CA ASP A 153 0.83 0.76 2.13
C ASP A 153 1.33 0.00 0.91
N LYS A 154 2.22 0.61 0.10
CA LYS A 154 2.86 -0.06 -1.04
C LYS A 154 3.53 -1.36 -0.61
N ALA A 155 4.32 -1.35 0.46
CA ALA A 155 5.03 -2.54 0.95
C ALA A 155 4.05 -3.63 1.39
N MET A 156 2.97 -3.26 2.07
CA MET A 156 1.92 -4.18 2.49
C MET A 156 1.20 -4.81 1.29
N PHE A 157 0.83 -4.02 0.28
CA PHE A 157 0.17 -4.52 -0.93
C PHE A 157 1.07 -5.44 -1.75
N ILE A 158 2.37 -5.16 -1.85
CA ILE A 158 3.34 -6.03 -2.50
C ILE A 158 3.42 -7.38 -1.78
N LEU A 159 3.51 -7.38 -0.45
CA LEU A 159 3.50 -8.62 0.34
C LEU A 159 2.23 -9.43 0.09
N PHE A 160 1.08 -8.77 0.09
CA PHE A 160 -0.22 -9.40 -0.19
C PHE A 160 -0.28 -9.99 -1.61
N ASP A 161 0.23 -9.28 -2.61
CA ASP A 161 0.31 -9.73 -4.00
C ASP A 161 1.12 -11.04 -4.12
N TYR A 162 2.29 -11.13 -3.50
CA TYR A 162 3.07 -12.36 -3.48
C TYR A 162 2.36 -13.53 -2.80
N ILE A 163 1.61 -13.29 -1.74
CA ILE A 163 0.79 -14.32 -1.09
C ILE A 163 -0.28 -14.83 -2.07
N VAL A 164 -0.98 -13.93 -2.75
CA VAL A 164 -2.01 -14.29 -3.75
C VAL A 164 -1.39 -15.06 -4.91
N ILE A 165 -0.24 -14.63 -5.43
CA ILE A 165 0.48 -15.33 -6.50
C ILE A 165 0.87 -16.76 -6.07
N ALA A 166 1.37 -16.94 -4.84
CA ALA A 166 1.71 -18.26 -4.32
C ALA A 166 0.48 -19.19 -4.24
N ILE A 167 -0.67 -18.64 -3.82
CA ILE A 167 -1.93 -19.39 -3.78
C ILE A 167 -2.40 -19.78 -5.18
N LEU A 168 -2.39 -18.83 -6.11
CA LEU A 168 -2.76 -19.08 -7.50
C LEU A 168 -1.86 -20.15 -8.13
N ALA A 169 -0.55 -20.05 -7.92
CA ALA A 169 0.41 -21.04 -8.38
C ALA A 169 0.08 -22.46 -7.89
N PHE A 170 -0.27 -22.59 -6.62
CA PHE A 170 -0.69 -23.85 -6.01
C PHE A 170 -2.01 -24.38 -6.63
N VAL A 171 -3.01 -23.53 -6.79
CA VAL A 171 -4.31 -23.88 -7.39
C VAL A 171 -4.12 -24.35 -8.84
N PHE A 172 -3.31 -23.65 -9.63
CA PHE A 172 -3.03 -24.06 -11.01
C PHE A 172 -2.26 -25.39 -11.09
N ALA A 173 -1.28 -25.59 -10.21
CA ALA A 173 -0.54 -26.85 -10.15
C ALA A 173 -1.48 -28.04 -9.89
N ILE A 174 -2.43 -27.90 -8.97
CA ILE A 174 -3.43 -28.93 -8.67
C ILE A 174 -4.38 -29.13 -9.86
N THR A 175 -4.92 -28.05 -10.42
CA THR A 175 -5.86 -28.09 -11.53
C THR A 175 -5.24 -28.79 -12.73
N THR A 176 -4.02 -28.40 -13.11
CA THR A 176 -3.25 -29.03 -14.20
C THR A 176 -2.99 -30.50 -13.92
N SER A 177 -2.58 -30.84 -12.68
CA SER A 177 -2.38 -32.24 -12.28
C SER A 177 -3.67 -33.06 -12.38
N ASN A 178 -4.81 -32.50 -11.97
CA ASN A 178 -6.11 -33.18 -12.05
C ASN A 178 -6.58 -33.37 -13.50
N THR A 179 -6.36 -32.37 -14.37
CA THR A 179 -6.66 -32.48 -15.79
C THR A 179 -5.90 -33.62 -16.44
N ILE A 180 -4.58 -33.75 -16.17
CA ILE A 180 -3.79 -34.88 -16.68
C ILE A 180 -4.34 -36.23 -16.19
N VAL A 181 -4.77 -36.32 -14.95
CA VAL A 181 -5.34 -37.55 -14.40
C VAL A 181 -6.68 -37.89 -15.07
N LYS A 182 -7.54 -36.89 -15.28
CA LYS A 182 -8.84 -37.09 -15.98
C LYS A 182 -8.65 -37.54 -17.43
N GLU A 183 -7.70 -36.91 -18.12
CA GLU A 183 -7.43 -37.15 -19.55
C GLU A 183 -6.35 -38.20 -19.79
N ALA A 184 -6.03 -39.01 -18.79
CA ALA A 184 -4.97 -40.00 -18.85
C ALA A 184 -5.09 -40.96 -20.05
N GLY A 185 -6.31 -41.40 -20.35
CA GLY A 185 -6.57 -42.28 -21.51
C GLY A 185 -6.22 -41.61 -22.84
N VAL A 186 -6.66 -40.39 -23.04
CA VAL A 186 -6.37 -39.57 -24.24
C VAL A 186 -4.86 -39.36 -24.37
N ILE A 187 -4.20 -38.94 -23.30
CA ILE A 187 -2.74 -38.73 -23.28
C ILE A 187 -2.01 -40.03 -23.60
N GLY A 188 -2.48 -41.15 -23.03
CA GLY A 188 -1.91 -42.47 -23.29
C GLY A 188 -2.02 -42.85 -24.75
N THR A 189 -3.19 -42.65 -25.39
CA THR A 189 -3.41 -42.97 -26.79
C THR A 189 -2.56 -42.05 -27.70
N LEU A 190 -2.53 -40.77 -27.47
CA LEU A 190 -1.71 -39.82 -28.25
C LEU A 190 -0.22 -40.21 -28.18
N ARG A 191 0.27 -40.57 -27.00
CA ARG A 191 1.65 -40.98 -26.82
C ARG A 191 1.95 -42.33 -27.48
N ALA A 192 0.98 -43.25 -27.49
CA ALA A 192 1.11 -44.52 -28.20
C ALA A 192 1.10 -44.34 -29.72
N SER A 193 0.38 -43.30 -30.25
CA SER A 193 0.37 -42.91 -31.64
C SER A 193 1.60 -42.09 -32.07
N GLY A 194 2.59 -41.90 -31.22
CA GLY A 194 3.88 -41.28 -31.58
C GLY A 194 4.05 -39.82 -31.15
N TYR A 195 3.06 -39.20 -30.51
CA TYR A 195 3.22 -37.84 -30.02
C TYR A 195 4.30 -37.77 -28.92
N THR A 196 5.16 -36.76 -29.05
CA THR A 196 6.24 -36.53 -28.10
C THR A 196 5.74 -35.91 -26.79
N ARG A 197 6.52 -36.01 -25.72
CA ARG A 197 6.20 -35.36 -24.44
C ARG A 197 6.13 -33.85 -24.58
N GLY A 198 7.01 -33.26 -25.40
CA GLY A 198 7.07 -31.81 -25.61
C GLY A 198 5.82 -31.27 -26.29
N GLU A 199 5.28 -31.98 -27.26
CA GLU A 199 4.03 -31.58 -27.95
C GLU A 199 2.85 -31.58 -26.99
N ILE A 200 2.74 -32.60 -26.14
CA ILE A 200 1.69 -32.68 -25.14
C ILE A 200 1.87 -31.59 -24.07
N ILE A 201 3.09 -31.34 -23.59
CA ILE A 201 3.37 -30.24 -22.66
C ILE A 201 2.93 -28.91 -23.28
N ARG A 202 3.32 -28.64 -24.52
CA ARG A 202 2.95 -27.41 -25.22
C ARG A 202 1.43 -27.24 -25.33
N HIS A 203 0.71 -28.30 -25.68
CA HIS A 203 -0.75 -28.27 -25.74
C HIS A 203 -1.40 -27.93 -24.39
N TYR A 204 -1.01 -28.61 -23.31
CA TYR A 204 -1.58 -28.36 -21.99
C TYR A 204 -1.10 -27.07 -21.33
N MET A 205 -0.01 -26.47 -21.80
CA MET A 205 0.47 -25.16 -21.37
C MET A 205 -0.32 -24.00 -21.97
N ILE A 206 -0.93 -24.18 -23.12
CA ILE A 206 -1.66 -23.10 -23.82
C ILE A 206 -2.73 -22.52 -22.90
N ASN A 207 -3.58 -23.35 -22.29
CA ASN A 207 -4.71 -22.89 -21.50
C ASN A 207 -4.28 -22.05 -20.26
N PRO A 208 -3.43 -22.51 -19.35
CA PRO A 208 -3.02 -21.71 -18.18
C PRO A 208 -2.27 -20.43 -18.60
N VAL A 209 -1.43 -20.48 -19.63
CA VAL A 209 -0.71 -19.29 -20.10
C VAL A 209 -1.66 -18.27 -20.71
N THR A 210 -2.58 -18.70 -21.58
CA THR A 210 -3.56 -17.80 -22.21
C THR A 210 -4.47 -17.15 -21.16
N VAL A 211 -4.99 -17.92 -20.20
CA VAL A 211 -5.83 -17.38 -19.13
C VAL A 211 -5.05 -16.36 -18.30
N THR A 212 -3.81 -16.66 -17.94
CA THR A 212 -2.99 -15.74 -17.14
C THR A 212 -2.69 -14.44 -17.91
N LEU A 213 -2.35 -14.52 -19.19
CA LEU A 213 -2.09 -13.33 -20.03
C LEU A 213 -3.33 -12.46 -20.18
N ILE A 214 -4.47 -13.06 -20.51
CA ILE A 214 -5.74 -12.32 -20.64
C ILE A 214 -6.11 -11.66 -19.30
N SER A 215 -6.01 -12.41 -18.20
CA SER A 215 -6.31 -11.89 -16.87
C SER A 215 -5.36 -10.74 -16.49
N ALA A 216 -4.07 -10.84 -16.83
CA ALA A 216 -3.09 -9.79 -16.58
C ALA A 216 -3.41 -8.51 -17.37
N ILE A 217 -3.79 -8.64 -18.64
CA ILE A 217 -4.19 -7.48 -19.47
C ILE A 217 -5.45 -6.82 -18.88
N ILE A 218 -6.48 -7.60 -18.58
CA ILE A 218 -7.72 -7.08 -17.98
C ILE A 218 -7.43 -6.43 -16.64
N GLY A 219 -6.62 -7.07 -15.80
CA GLY A 219 -6.23 -6.55 -14.49
C GLY A 219 -5.51 -5.20 -14.58
N ASN A 220 -4.58 -5.05 -15.54
CA ASN A 220 -3.91 -3.77 -15.78
C ASN A 220 -4.90 -2.69 -16.26
N VAL A 221 -5.78 -3.00 -17.21
CA VAL A 221 -6.78 -2.03 -17.68
C VAL A 221 -7.68 -1.58 -16.52
N VAL A 222 -8.21 -2.51 -15.74
CA VAL A 222 -9.05 -2.19 -14.57
C VAL A 222 -8.26 -1.43 -13.51
N GLY A 223 -7.02 -1.85 -13.24
CA GLY A 223 -6.11 -1.20 -12.30
C GLY A 223 -5.89 0.28 -12.63
N TYR A 224 -5.46 0.57 -13.86
CA TYR A 224 -5.15 1.93 -14.29
C TYR A 224 -6.38 2.82 -14.59
N THR A 225 -7.58 2.26 -14.74
CA THR A 225 -8.79 3.04 -15.06
C THR A 225 -9.74 3.19 -13.87
N VAL A 226 -10.04 2.10 -13.17
CA VAL A 226 -11.05 2.06 -12.10
C VAL A 226 -10.40 2.10 -10.72
N MET A 227 -9.51 1.14 -10.44
CA MET A 227 -8.93 0.98 -9.10
C MET A 227 -8.05 2.15 -8.70
N VAL A 228 -7.33 2.75 -9.65
CA VAL A 228 -6.51 3.93 -9.39
C VAL A 228 -7.35 5.10 -8.87
N LYS A 229 -8.54 5.32 -9.40
CA LYS A 229 -9.44 6.40 -8.93
C LYS A 229 -9.95 6.14 -7.52
N TYR A 230 -10.29 4.88 -7.24
CA TYR A 230 -10.74 4.47 -5.91
C TYR A 230 -9.63 4.66 -4.87
N MET A 231 -8.43 4.16 -5.13
CA MET A 231 -7.27 4.32 -4.24
C MET A 231 -6.88 5.79 -4.07
N ALA A 232 -6.83 6.56 -5.17
CA ALA A 232 -6.56 7.98 -5.09
C ALA A 232 -7.56 8.70 -4.17
N SER A 233 -8.85 8.37 -4.25
CA SER A 233 -9.87 9.01 -3.41
C SER A 233 -9.65 8.81 -1.92
N MET A 234 -9.11 7.67 -1.49
CA MET A 234 -8.77 7.40 -0.09
C MET A 234 -7.72 8.40 0.41
N TYR A 235 -6.61 8.56 -0.32
CA TYR A 235 -5.56 9.51 0.04
C TYR A 235 -6.02 10.97 -0.07
N TYR A 236 -6.83 11.30 -1.08
CA TYR A 236 -7.40 12.65 -1.24
C TYR A 236 -8.40 13.03 -0.15
N ASN A 237 -8.94 12.08 0.57
CA ASN A 237 -9.80 12.38 1.73
C ASN A 237 -8.99 12.79 2.97
N SER A 238 -7.76 12.32 3.09
CA SER A 238 -6.92 12.52 4.27
C SER A 238 -5.83 13.58 4.04
N TYR A 239 -5.30 13.69 2.81
CA TYR A 239 -4.12 14.50 2.50
C TYR A 239 -4.41 15.59 1.47
N SER A 240 -3.73 16.73 1.62
CA SER A 240 -3.81 17.85 0.68
C SER A 240 -2.88 17.64 -0.51
N LEU A 241 -3.30 16.75 -1.42
CA LEU A 241 -2.54 16.39 -2.61
C LEU A 241 -2.92 17.26 -3.81
N PRO A 242 -1.95 17.52 -4.73
CA PRO A 242 -2.20 18.22 -5.98
C PRO A 242 -3.05 17.37 -6.93
N THR A 243 -3.47 17.94 -8.06
CA THR A 243 -4.25 17.22 -9.08
C THR A 243 -3.61 15.90 -9.47
N TYR A 244 -4.39 14.82 -9.40
CA TYR A 244 -3.93 13.47 -9.72
C TYR A 244 -3.74 13.28 -11.23
N ASN A 245 -2.57 12.80 -11.59
CA ASN A 245 -2.28 12.35 -12.94
C ASN A 245 -1.81 10.90 -12.91
N THR A 246 -2.48 10.02 -13.64
CA THR A 246 -2.07 8.61 -13.77
C THR A 246 -0.81 8.50 -14.61
N LEU A 247 0.24 7.96 -14.03
CA LEU A 247 1.49 7.66 -14.73
C LEU A 247 1.67 6.15 -14.80
N TRP A 248 2.11 5.66 -15.97
CA TRP A 248 2.49 4.28 -16.12
C TRP A 248 3.76 3.97 -15.31
N ASN A 249 3.74 2.87 -14.56
CA ASN A 249 4.86 2.45 -13.73
C ASN A 249 5.35 1.07 -14.18
N ALA A 250 6.60 1.01 -14.67
CA ALA A 250 7.22 -0.23 -15.14
C ALA A 250 7.41 -1.26 -14.00
N GLU A 251 7.77 -0.84 -12.79
CA GLU A 251 7.94 -1.70 -11.63
C GLU A 251 6.61 -2.40 -11.31
N ALA A 252 5.52 -1.65 -11.18
CA ALA A 252 4.20 -2.20 -10.92
C ALA A 252 3.76 -3.19 -12.03
N PHE A 253 4.07 -2.89 -13.31
CA PHE A 253 3.77 -3.81 -14.42
C PHE A 253 4.57 -5.11 -14.33
N ILE A 254 5.84 -5.04 -13.94
CA ILE A 254 6.68 -6.24 -13.76
C ILE A 254 6.13 -7.10 -12.62
N ASP A 255 5.84 -6.50 -11.47
CA ASP A 255 5.38 -7.22 -10.29
C ASP A 255 4.01 -7.88 -10.51
N THR A 256 3.06 -7.17 -11.11
CA THR A 256 1.68 -7.65 -11.27
C THR A 256 1.42 -8.45 -12.56
N THR A 257 2.33 -8.39 -13.54
CA THR A 257 2.13 -9.04 -14.84
C THR A 257 3.25 -10.03 -15.17
N VAL A 258 4.49 -9.55 -15.22
CA VAL A 258 5.62 -10.37 -15.70
C VAL A 258 5.93 -11.50 -14.72
N ILE A 259 6.04 -11.19 -13.43
CA ILE A 259 6.35 -12.18 -12.39
C ILE A 259 5.26 -13.26 -12.31
N PRO A 260 3.95 -12.95 -12.21
CA PRO A 260 2.89 -13.96 -12.21
C PRO A 260 2.91 -14.85 -13.44
N VAL A 261 3.07 -14.28 -14.65
CA VAL A 261 3.11 -15.06 -15.90
C VAL A 261 4.29 -16.02 -15.92
N ILE A 262 5.48 -15.57 -15.54
CA ILE A 262 6.69 -16.40 -15.49
C ILE A 262 6.51 -17.51 -14.45
N LEU A 263 6.06 -17.18 -13.25
CA LEU A 263 5.82 -18.18 -12.19
C LEU A 263 4.80 -19.23 -12.64
N MET A 264 3.70 -18.80 -13.24
CA MET A 264 2.68 -19.70 -13.76
C MET A 264 3.23 -20.61 -14.84
N PHE A 265 4.03 -20.07 -15.76
CA PHE A 265 4.70 -20.87 -16.79
C PHE A 265 5.62 -21.91 -16.16
N ILE A 266 6.50 -21.52 -15.27
CA ILE A 266 7.48 -22.40 -14.61
C ILE A 266 6.76 -23.53 -13.85
N ILE A 267 5.78 -23.17 -13.01
CA ILE A 267 5.08 -24.16 -12.17
C ILE A 267 4.33 -25.18 -13.01
N ASN A 268 3.54 -24.71 -13.99
CA ASN A 268 2.80 -25.61 -14.85
C ASN A 268 3.72 -26.48 -15.71
N TYR A 269 4.82 -25.93 -16.22
CA TYR A 269 5.81 -26.71 -16.97
C TYR A 269 6.40 -27.85 -16.09
N PHE A 270 6.83 -27.55 -14.87
CA PHE A 270 7.38 -28.58 -13.99
C PHE A 270 6.35 -29.64 -13.59
N VAL A 271 5.11 -29.23 -13.33
CA VAL A 271 4.01 -30.19 -13.02
C VAL A 271 3.75 -31.09 -14.21
N LEU A 272 3.61 -30.54 -15.41
CA LEU A 272 3.40 -31.29 -16.66
C LEU A 272 4.57 -32.21 -16.96
N ALA A 273 5.79 -31.70 -16.95
CA ALA A 273 7.01 -32.46 -17.22
C ALA A 273 7.18 -33.65 -16.25
N SER A 274 6.90 -33.42 -14.95
CA SER A 274 6.96 -34.46 -13.93
C SER A 274 5.92 -35.56 -14.14
N LYS A 275 4.66 -35.17 -14.44
CA LYS A 275 3.57 -36.15 -14.67
C LYS A 275 3.74 -36.92 -15.96
N LEU A 276 4.17 -36.28 -17.04
CA LEU A 276 4.34 -36.91 -18.36
C LEU A 276 5.61 -37.75 -18.47
N ARG A 277 6.44 -37.87 -17.42
CA ARG A 277 7.53 -38.86 -17.33
C ARG A 277 7.03 -40.31 -17.27
N ILE A 278 5.78 -40.51 -16.90
CA ILE A 278 5.14 -41.84 -16.81
C ILE A 278 5.02 -42.45 -18.21
N SER A 279 5.18 -43.80 -18.31
CA SER A 279 5.10 -44.49 -19.59
C SER A 279 3.70 -44.48 -20.20
N PRO A 280 3.54 -44.51 -21.54
CA PRO A 280 2.22 -44.51 -22.20
C PRO A 280 1.30 -45.64 -21.71
N LEU A 281 1.84 -46.83 -21.48
CA LEU A 281 1.09 -47.98 -21.00
C LEU A 281 0.45 -47.71 -19.62
N LYS A 282 1.15 -47.02 -18.72
CA LYS A 282 0.58 -46.63 -17.42
C LYS A 282 -0.50 -45.56 -17.54
N PHE A 283 -0.40 -44.67 -18.52
CA PHE A 283 -1.47 -43.72 -18.85
C PHE A 283 -2.73 -44.45 -19.32
N LEU A 284 -2.60 -45.40 -20.25
CA LEU A 284 -3.72 -46.21 -20.74
C LEU A 284 -4.39 -47.01 -19.63
N ARG A 285 -3.57 -47.58 -18.71
CA ARG A 285 -4.08 -48.32 -17.53
C ARG A 285 -4.57 -47.38 -16.41
N ARG A 286 -4.50 -46.06 -16.57
CA ARG A 286 -4.79 -45.06 -15.52
C ARG A 286 -3.98 -45.26 -14.24
N GLU A 287 -2.81 -45.88 -14.34
CA GLU A 287 -1.89 -46.13 -13.22
C GLU A 287 -0.92 -44.96 -13.05
N LEU A 288 -1.47 -43.71 -12.86
CA LEU A 288 -0.68 -42.48 -12.78
C LEU A 288 -0.08 -42.23 -11.40
N SER A 289 -0.56 -42.93 -10.40
CA SER A 289 0.04 -42.88 -9.06
C SER A 289 1.33 -43.71 -9.11
N LYS A 290 2.46 -43.14 -8.72
CA LYS A 290 3.61 -43.95 -8.33
C LYS A 290 3.10 -44.89 -7.25
N LYS A 291 2.96 -46.17 -7.55
CA LYS A 291 2.88 -47.22 -6.52
C LYS A 291 4.22 -47.24 -5.78
N THR A 292 4.51 -46.21 -4.98
CA THR A 292 5.35 -46.42 -3.84
C THR A 292 4.59 -47.44 -3.03
N ARG A 293 5.15 -48.62 -2.87
CA ARG A 293 4.71 -49.58 -1.85
C ARG A 293 4.83 -48.84 -0.51
N ARG A 294 3.84 -47.98 -0.22
CA ARG A 294 3.71 -47.42 1.12
C ARG A 294 3.45 -48.63 2.00
N LYS A 295 4.44 -48.99 2.83
CA LYS A 295 4.27 -50.02 3.84
C LYS A 295 2.95 -49.76 4.51
N ALA A 296 2.03 -50.73 4.44
CA ALA A 296 0.71 -50.57 5.05
C ALA A 296 0.93 -50.22 6.52
N VAL A 297 0.39 -49.08 6.95
CA VAL A 297 0.50 -48.64 8.34
C VAL A 297 -0.13 -49.78 9.19
N ARG A 298 0.68 -50.43 10.03
CA ARG A 298 0.18 -51.44 10.97
C ARG A 298 -0.61 -50.68 12.04
N LEU A 299 -1.92 -50.74 11.91
CA LEU A 299 -2.84 -50.20 12.91
C LEU A 299 -3.12 -51.26 13.98
N ASN A 300 -3.27 -50.82 15.23
CA ASN A 300 -3.53 -51.70 16.35
C ASN A 300 -4.82 -52.53 16.11
N THR A 301 -4.75 -53.82 16.36
CA THR A 301 -5.87 -54.78 16.17
C THR A 301 -7.04 -54.50 17.13
N LYS A 302 -6.82 -53.80 18.24
CA LYS A 302 -7.86 -53.42 19.20
C LYS A 302 -8.86 -52.36 18.64
N ILE A 303 -8.50 -51.68 17.53
CA ILE A 303 -9.39 -50.72 16.89
C ILE A 303 -10.43 -51.49 16.06
N PRO A 304 -11.74 -51.13 16.14
CA PRO A 304 -12.80 -51.74 15.33
C PRO A 304 -12.48 -51.67 13.83
N PHE A 305 -12.88 -52.70 13.08
CA PHE A 305 -12.55 -52.86 11.65
C PHE A 305 -12.86 -51.63 10.82
N MET A 306 -14.06 -50.99 11.00
CA MET A 306 -14.48 -49.83 10.25
C MET A 306 -13.57 -48.61 10.48
N HIS A 307 -13.16 -48.37 11.71
CA HIS A 307 -12.20 -47.30 12.02
C HIS A 307 -10.84 -47.54 11.42
N ARG A 308 -10.35 -48.79 11.49
CA ARG A 308 -9.08 -49.17 10.83
C ARG A 308 -9.15 -49.01 9.32
N PHE A 309 -10.28 -49.34 8.70
CA PHE A 309 -10.48 -49.15 7.27
C PHE A 309 -10.45 -47.66 6.90
N ARG A 310 -11.21 -46.82 7.60
CA ARG A 310 -11.24 -45.34 7.38
C ARG A 310 -9.83 -44.75 7.55
N LEU A 311 -9.15 -45.06 8.64
CA LEU A 311 -7.77 -44.57 8.87
C LEU A 311 -6.80 -45.06 7.77
N ARG A 312 -6.92 -46.27 7.29
CA ARG A 312 -6.07 -46.78 6.20
C ARG A 312 -6.35 -46.04 4.90
N VAL A 313 -7.59 -45.75 4.56
CA VAL A 313 -7.97 -44.93 3.39
C VAL A 313 -7.38 -43.52 3.50
N VAL A 314 -7.45 -42.89 4.66
CA VAL A 314 -6.86 -41.59 4.91
C VAL A 314 -5.35 -41.61 4.72
N PHE A 315 -4.65 -42.54 5.37
CA PHE A 315 -3.18 -42.68 5.24
C PHE A 315 -2.71 -43.05 3.84
N GLN A 316 -3.50 -43.79 3.09
CA GLN A 316 -3.19 -44.07 1.68
C GLN A 316 -3.35 -42.83 0.78
N ASN A 317 -4.25 -41.94 1.11
CA ASN A 317 -4.56 -40.74 0.35
C ASN A 317 -4.05 -39.43 1.02
N ILE A 318 -3.10 -39.59 1.95
CA ILE A 318 -2.61 -38.45 2.75
C ILE A 318 -2.16 -37.24 1.90
N SER A 319 -1.57 -37.52 0.73
CA SER A 319 -1.17 -36.43 -0.20
C SER A 319 -2.35 -35.58 -0.67
N ASN A 320 -3.49 -36.21 -0.98
CA ASN A 320 -4.68 -35.50 -1.41
C ASN A 320 -5.30 -34.72 -0.24
N TYR A 321 -5.28 -35.28 0.97
CA TYR A 321 -5.76 -34.57 2.16
C TYR A 321 -4.86 -33.40 2.54
N ILE A 322 -3.52 -33.54 2.43
CA ILE A 322 -2.60 -32.42 2.63
C ILE A 322 -2.85 -31.31 1.62
N THR A 323 -3.08 -31.65 0.36
CA THR A 323 -3.41 -30.70 -0.69
C THR A 323 -4.70 -29.94 -0.41
N LEU A 324 -5.75 -30.68 -0.01
CA LEU A 324 -7.04 -30.09 0.38
C LEU A 324 -6.90 -29.19 1.60
N PHE A 325 -6.18 -29.65 2.62
CA PHE A 325 -5.91 -28.90 3.84
C PHE A 325 -5.15 -27.61 3.53
N ALA A 326 -4.11 -27.69 2.70
CA ALA A 326 -3.35 -26.50 2.29
C ALA A 326 -4.25 -25.49 1.55
N GLY A 327 -5.11 -25.94 0.62
CA GLY A 327 -6.05 -25.05 -0.07
C GLY A 327 -7.01 -24.35 0.88
N ILE A 328 -7.59 -25.09 1.84
CA ILE A 328 -8.48 -24.51 2.86
C ILE A 328 -7.71 -23.56 3.78
N LEU A 329 -6.51 -23.94 4.19
CA LEU A 329 -5.65 -23.11 5.04
C LEU A 329 -5.34 -21.77 4.37
N PHE A 330 -4.93 -21.77 3.10
CA PHE A 330 -4.67 -20.55 2.35
C PHE A 330 -5.91 -19.67 2.22
N ALA A 331 -7.06 -20.26 1.87
CA ALA A 331 -8.32 -19.52 1.81
C ALA A 331 -8.69 -18.91 3.17
N ALA A 332 -8.54 -19.68 4.25
CA ALA A 332 -8.81 -19.20 5.60
C ALA A 332 -7.88 -18.06 6.02
N VAL A 333 -6.59 -18.14 5.68
CA VAL A 333 -5.61 -17.07 5.97
C VAL A 333 -6.03 -15.77 5.30
N ILE A 334 -6.43 -15.78 4.02
CA ILE A 334 -6.89 -14.57 3.32
C ILE A 334 -8.14 -13.99 3.99
N VAL A 335 -9.12 -14.84 4.29
CA VAL A 335 -10.36 -14.40 4.93
C VAL A 335 -10.10 -13.81 6.32
N ILE A 336 -9.28 -14.49 7.15
CA ILE A 336 -8.91 -13.99 8.48
C ILE A 336 -8.17 -12.66 8.36
N PHE A 337 -7.19 -12.54 7.46
CA PHE A 337 -6.44 -11.31 7.23
C PHE A 337 -7.39 -10.16 6.84
N SER A 338 -8.32 -10.41 5.92
CA SER A 338 -9.29 -9.40 5.48
C SER A 338 -10.24 -8.94 6.62
N LEU A 339 -10.69 -9.87 7.45
CA LEU A 339 -11.65 -9.58 8.53
C LEU A 339 -10.98 -9.02 9.80
N MET A 340 -9.67 -9.21 9.97
CA MET A 340 -8.94 -8.80 11.19
C MET A 340 -8.76 -7.29 11.30
N PHE A 341 -8.77 -6.56 10.18
CA PHE A 341 -8.46 -5.12 10.17
C PHE A 341 -9.44 -4.29 11.00
N GLY A 342 -10.74 -4.52 10.87
CA GLY A 342 -11.74 -3.77 11.64
C GLY A 342 -11.55 -3.92 13.16
N PRO A 343 -11.62 -5.15 13.72
CA PRO A 343 -11.40 -5.38 15.15
C PRO A 343 -10.02 -4.89 15.65
N LEU A 344 -8.97 -5.01 14.82
CA LEU A 344 -7.63 -4.56 15.20
C LEU A 344 -7.58 -3.04 15.39
N ILE A 345 -8.18 -2.28 14.48
CA ILE A 345 -8.24 -0.81 14.58
C ILE A 345 -9.09 -0.40 15.79
N ASP A 346 -10.21 -1.07 16.02
CA ASP A 346 -11.07 -0.79 17.18
C ASP A 346 -10.35 -1.06 18.51
N ASP A 347 -9.65 -2.18 18.60
CA ASP A 347 -8.88 -2.53 19.82
C ASP A 347 -7.69 -1.59 20.02
N TYR A 348 -6.98 -1.23 18.95
CA TYR A 348 -5.89 -0.27 19.02
C TYR A 348 -6.40 1.11 19.46
N SER A 349 -7.51 1.59 18.91
CA SER A 349 -8.14 2.85 19.31
C SER A 349 -8.53 2.86 20.79
N LYS A 350 -9.11 1.76 21.29
CA LYS A 350 -9.43 1.60 22.71
C LYS A 350 -8.19 1.53 23.58
N LEU A 351 -7.14 0.87 23.13
CA LEU A 351 -5.87 0.76 23.85
C LEU A 351 -5.19 2.13 23.97
N VAL A 352 -5.14 2.88 22.88
CA VAL A 352 -4.61 4.24 22.86
C VAL A 352 -5.40 5.13 23.81
N GLY A 353 -6.75 5.09 23.76
CA GLY A 353 -7.61 5.84 24.66
C GLY A 353 -7.39 5.50 26.14
N LYS A 354 -7.12 4.23 26.48
CA LYS A 354 -6.78 3.81 27.85
C LYS A 354 -5.37 4.21 28.28
N SER A 355 -4.45 4.41 27.33
CA SER A 355 -3.08 4.79 27.60
C SER A 355 -2.89 6.30 27.76
N ILE A 356 -3.92 7.09 27.43
CA ILE A 356 -3.94 8.53 27.69
C ILE A 356 -4.11 8.75 29.20
N ILE A 357 -3.05 9.23 29.83
CA ILE A 357 -2.98 9.41 31.28
C ILE A 357 -3.69 10.69 31.74
N ALA A 358 -3.85 11.67 30.83
CA ALA A 358 -4.45 12.96 31.12
C ALA A 358 -5.41 13.40 30.03
N ASP A 359 -6.51 14.06 30.41
CA ASP A 359 -7.51 14.60 29.48
C ASP A 359 -6.94 15.70 28.57
N TYR A 360 -5.85 16.35 29.00
CA TYR A 360 -5.18 17.41 28.27
C TYR A 360 -3.67 17.25 28.33
N GLN A 361 -3.02 17.40 27.20
CA GLN A 361 -1.56 17.43 27.09
C GLN A 361 -1.13 18.85 26.65
N TYR A 362 -0.24 19.47 27.45
CA TYR A 362 0.31 20.78 27.17
C TYR A 362 1.80 20.67 26.85
N ILE A 363 2.21 21.28 25.75
CA ILE A 363 3.62 21.47 25.41
C ILE A 363 3.99 22.89 25.85
N LEU A 364 4.91 23.00 26.81
CA LEU A 364 5.39 24.30 27.26
C LEU A 364 6.29 24.93 26.18
N LYS A 365 6.05 26.19 25.86
CA LYS A 365 6.88 26.96 24.91
C LYS A 365 8.29 27.26 25.43
N ALA A 366 8.49 27.13 26.70
CA ALA A 366 9.80 27.24 27.39
C ALA A 366 9.88 26.19 28.48
N PRO A 367 11.09 25.66 28.79
CA PRO A 367 11.27 24.78 29.93
C PRO A 367 10.82 25.49 31.20
N ALA A 368 9.95 24.86 31.99
CA ALA A 368 9.67 25.32 33.32
C ALA A 368 10.72 24.71 34.27
N ASP A 369 11.48 25.54 34.98
CA ASP A 369 12.30 25.09 36.12
C ASP A 369 11.36 24.59 37.22
N THR A 370 10.99 23.32 37.15
CA THR A 370 10.34 22.67 38.28
C THR A 370 11.43 22.32 39.29
N LYS A 371 11.56 23.12 40.34
CA LYS A 371 12.17 22.67 41.58
C LYS A 371 11.29 21.53 42.08
N VAL A 372 11.74 20.29 41.89
CA VAL A 372 11.12 19.12 42.52
C VAL A 372 11.29 19.35 44.03
N PRO A 373 10.20 19.45 44.82
CA PRO A 373 10.33 19.46 46.27
C PRO A 373 10.97 18.14 46.69
N GLY A 374 12.12 18.19 47.41
CA GLY A 374 12.78 17.04 47.96
C GLY A 374 11.94 16.34 49.04
#